data_cf6fb3ad45d8502b4c9c2263bfae9d70
#
_entry.id   cf6fb3ad45d8502b4c9c2263bfae9d70
#
_cell.length_a   1.000
_cell.length_b   1.000
_cell.length_c   1.000
_cell.angle_alpha   90.00
_cell.angle_beta   90.00
_cell.angle_gamma   90.00
#
_symmetry.space_group_name_H-M   'P 1'
#
loop_
_entity.id
_entity.type
_entity.pdbx_description
1 polymer ?
#
loop_
_entity_poly.entity_id
_entity_poly.type
_entity_poly.pdbx_seq_one_letter_code
_entity_poly.pdbx_strand_id
1 'polypeptide(L)'
;MVKSKVTPFITLNGKAKEAMTFYAEVLPDTKVTRMDFYRDSPDFVAVEEELVLYGCLSVKGAEVFFLDMQKEYPAPMPNWSSSLYLECDSETEFDQIFAALSVEGTVMMGPEAVGNIRKCAWITDKFGITWQPVWE
;
A
#
# COMPACT_ATOMS: atom_id res chain seq x y z
N MET A 1 -9.14 20.23 -4.05
CA MET A 1 -8.03 19.27 -4.25
C MET A 1 -7.94 18.87 -5.71
N VAL A 2 -6.75 18.93 -6.27
CA VAL A 2 -6.54 18.51 -7.66
C VAL A 2 -6.30 17.01 -7.66
N LYS A 3 -7.12 16.29 -8.41
CA LYS A 3 -6.98 14.85 -8.54
C LYS A 3 -5.84 14.55 -9.52
N SER A 4 -4.94 13.63 -9.13
CA SER A 4 -3.88 13.16 -10.02
C SER A 4 -4.47 12.44 -11.22
N LYS A 5 -3.89 12.66 -12.40
CA LYS A 5 -4.30 11.97 -13.62
C LYS A 5 -3.61 10.63 -13.81
N VAL A 6 -2.50 10.42 -13.08
CA VAL A 6 -1.81 9.13 -13.05
C VAL A 6 -1.77 8.70 -11.60
N THR A 7 -2.36 7.56 -11.31
CA THR A 7 -2.48 7.06 -9.93
C THR A 7 -1.97 5.62 -9.89
N PRO A 8 -1.09 5.28 -8.93
CA PRO A 8 -0.67 3.89 -8.75
C PRO A 8 -1.90 3.02 -8.48
N PHE A 9 -1.96 1.88 -9.13
CA PHE A 9 -3.06 0.95 -8.99
C PHE A 9 -2.48 -0.42 -8.66
N ILE A 10 -2.76 -0.93 -7.46
CA ILE A 10 -2.19 -2.18 -6.97
C ILE A 10 -3.26 -3.26 -7.02
N THR A 11 -2.93 -4.37 -7.67
CA THR A 11 -3.83 -5.51 -7.80
C THR A 11 -3.36 -6.64 -6.90
N LEU A 12 -4.27 -7.10 -6.03
CA LEU A 12 -4.00 -8.19 -5.10
C LEU A 12 -4.96 -9.36 -5.36
N ASN A 13 -4.81 -10.42 -4.59
CA ASN A 13 -5.62 -11.63 -4.74
C ASN A 13 -6.39 -11.92 -3.45
N GLY A 14 -7.26 -11.00 -3.06
CA GLY A 14 -8.13 -11.17 -1.91
C GLY A 14 -7.66 -10.49 -0.63
N LYS A 15 -6.55 -9.74 -0.67
CA LYS A 15 -5.99 -9.09 0.51
C LYS A 15 -6.12 -7.57 0.51
N ALA A 16 -6.83 -6.99 -0.46
CA ALA A 16 -6.87 -5.54 -0.59
C ALA A 16 -7.51 -4.85 0.62
N LYS A 17 -8.62 -5.36 1.13
CA LYS A 17 -9.26 -4.80 2.33
C LYS A 17 -8.32 -4.84 3.53
N GLU A 18 -7.68 -5.99 3.75
CA GLU A 18 -6.76 -6.16 4.86
C GLU A 18 -5.57 -5.22 4.73
N ALA A 19 -5.00 -5.10 3.52
CA ALA A 19 -3.86 -4.22 3.27
C ALA A 19 -4.23 -2.75 3.50
N MET A 20 -5.33 -2.30 2.92
CA MET A 20 -5.77 -0.90 3.06
C MET A 20 -6.06 -0.55 4.51
N THR A 21 -6.71 -1.45 5.25
CA THR A 21 -7.01 -1.25 6.66
C THR A 21 -5.73 -1.17 7.48
N PHE A 22 -4.77 -2.04 7.19
CA PHE A 22 -3.48 -2.04 7.85
C PHE A 22 -2.74 -0.71 7.62
N TYR A 23 -2.66 -0.25 6.37
CA TYR A 23 -1.98 1.02 6.07
C TYR A 23 -2.65 2.20 6.75
N ALA A 24 -3.98 2.22 6.79
CA ALA A 24 -4.70 3.30 7.48
C ALA A 24 -4.43 3.32 8.98
N GLU A 25 -4.13 2.17 9.58
CA GLU A 25 -3.82 2.07 11.01
C GLU A 25 -2.38 2.47 11.32
N VAL A 26 -1.42 2.11 10.45
CA VAL A 26 0.01 2.21 10.81
C VAL A 26 0.74 3.36 10.13
N LEU A 27 0.23 3.90 9.03
CA LEU A 27 0.88 5.01 8.34
C LEU A 27 0.27 6.34 8.77
N PRO A 28 1.09 7.40 8.93
CA PRO A 28 0.59 8.71 9.30
C PRO A 28 -0.22 9.32 8.15
N ASP A 29 -1.22 10.13 8.51
CA ASP A 29 -2.05 10.86 7.56
C ASP A 29 -2.54 9.95 6.41
N THR A 30 -3.05 8.78 6.78
CA THR A 30 -3.49 7.75 5.82
C THR A 30 -4.90 7.29 6.18
N LYS A 31 -5.77 7.24 5.18
CA LYS A 31 -7.15 6.81 5.38
C LYS A 31 -7.72 6.16 4.13
N VAL A 32 -8.66 5.25 4.36
CA VAL A 32 -9.45 4.67 3.28
C VAL A 32 -10.53 5.67 2.89
N THR A 33 -10.55 6.09 1.63
CA THR A 33 -11.53 7.05 1.14
C THR A 33 -12.65 6.39 0.35
N ARG A 34 -12.43 5.16 -0.13
CA ARG A 34 -13.43 4.40 -0.87
C ARG A 34 -13.10 2.90 -0.79
N MET A 35 -14.14 2.08 -0.64
CA MET A 35 -13.97 0.63 -0.69
C MET A 35 -15.26 0.00 -1.18
N ASP A 36 -15.31 -0.32 -2.47
CA ASP A 36 -16.44 -0.99 -3.10
C ASP A 36 -16.10 -2.47 -3.28
N PHE A 37 -17.08 -3.34 -3.05
CA PHE A 37 -16.88 -4.78 -3.14
C PHE A 37 -17.57 -5.35 -4.37
N TYR A 38 -17.01 -6.42 -4.92
CA TYR A 38 -17.62 -7.14 -6.04
C TYR A 38 -19.06 -7.55 -5.74
N ARG A 39 -19.32 -8.06 -4.52
CA ARG A 39 -20.63 -8.55 -4.12
C ARG A 39 -21.71 -7.48 -4.18
N ASP A 40 -21.34 -6.21 -4.12
CA ASP A 40 -22.28 -5.09 -4.16
C ASP A 40 -22.50 -4.57 -5.59
N SER A 41 -21.82 -5.15 -6.57
CA SER A 41 -21.95 -4.74 -7.98
C SER A 41 -22.90 -5.66 -8.72
N PRO A 42 -23.88 -5.11 -9.47
CA PRO A 42 -24.78 -5.95 -10.27
C PRO A 42 -24.06 -6.68 -11.42
N ASP A 43 -22.86 -6.26 -11.76
CA ASP A 43 -22.08 -6.86 -12.86
C ASP A 43 -21.37 -8.15 -12.44
N PHE A 44 -21.28 -8.42 -11.13
CA PHE A 44 -20.55 -9.58 -10.62
C PHE A 44 -21.48 -10.43 -9.73
N VAL A 45 -22.18 -11.35 -10.38
CA VAL A 45 -23.13 -12.21 -9.71
C VAL A 45 -22.37 -13.30 -8.93
N ALA A 46 -22.85 -13.59 -7.72
CA ALA A 46 -22.36 -14.69 -6.89
C ALA A 46 -20.95 -14.57 -6.33
N VAL A 47 -20.39 -13.37 -6.26
CA VAL A 47 -19.15 -13.15 -5.51
C VAL A 47 -19.54 -12.86 -4.07
N GLU A 48 -19.30 -13.82 -3.18
CA GLU A 48 -19.70 -13.71 -1.77
C GLU A 48 -18.59 -13.16 -0.89
N GLU A 49 -17.34 -13.38 -1.24
CA GLU A 49 -16.21 -12.93 -0.44
C GLU A 49 -16.09 -11.41 -0.46
N GLU A 50 -15.38 -10.87 0.53
CA GLU A 50 -15.09 -9.44 0.61
C GLU A 50 -13.94 -9.07 -0.32
N LEU A 51 -14.14 -9.29 -1.62
CA LEU A 51 -13.18 -8.90 -2.63
C LEU A 51 -13.41 -7.45 -3.03
N VAL A 52 -12.36 -6.67 -2.99
CA VAL A 52 -12.43 -5.24 -3.32
C VAL A 52 -12.46 -5.07 -4.83
N LEU A 53 -13.52 -4.43 -5.32
CA LEU A 53 -13.65 -4.08 -6.73
C LEU A 53 -12.95 -2.75 -7.02
N TYR A 54 -13.06 -1.80 -6.09
CA TYR A 54 -12.43 -0.50 -6.25
C TYR A 54 -12.11 0.07 -4.87
N GLY A 55 -10.83 0.15 -4.55
CA GLY A 55 -10.37 0.72 -3.30
C GLY A 55 -9.56 1.98 -3.53
N CYS A 56 -9.74 2.98 -2.68
CA CYS A 56 -8.93 4.20 -2.71
C CYS A 56 -8.36 4.45 -1.33
N LEU A 57 -7.05 4.62 -1.27
CA LEU A 57 -6.32 4.94 -0.06
C LEU A 57 -5.63 6.29 -0.25
N SER A 58 -5.83 7.20 0.70
CA SER A 58 -5.11 8.47 0.73
C SER A 58 -3.94 8.32 1.69
N VAL A 59 -2.73 8.52 1.19
CA VAL A 59 -1.49 8.44 1.97
C VAL A 59 -0.79 9.78 1.88
N LYS A 60 -0.81 10.57 2.95
CA LYS A 60 -0.15 11.88 3.01
C LYS A 60 -0.51 12.76 1.79
N GLY A 61 -1.79 12.73 1.41
CA GLY A 61 -2.30 13.54 0.30
C GLY A 61 -2.21 12.91 -1.08
N ALA A 62 -1.55 11.77 -1.21
CA ALA A 62 -1.48 11.05 -2.48
C ALA A 62 -2.49 9.91 -2.48
N GLU A 63 -3.00 9.56 -3.67
CA GLU A 63 -3.95 8.46 -3.80
C GLU A 63 -3.25 7.21 -4.31
N VAL A 64 -3.63 6.07 -3.75
CA VAL A 64 -3.24 4.74 -4.24
C VAL A 64 -4.52 3.92 -4.37
N PHE A 65 -4.73 3.33 -5.53
CA PHE A 65 -5.93 2.52 -5.78
C PHE A 65 -5.61 1.04 -5.61
N PHE A 66 -6.64 0.27 -5.24
CA PHE A 66 -6.51 -1.16 -4.98
C PHE A 66 -7.65 -1.93 -5.63
N LEU A 67 -7.34 -3.15 -6.05
CA LEU A 67 -8.29 -4.08 -6.64
C LEU A 67 -7.89 -5.49 -6.25
N ASP A 68 -8.87 -6.33 -5.92
CA ASP A 68 -8.65 -7.76 -5.80
C ASP A 68 -9.07 -8.44 -7.09
N MET A 69 -8.28 -9.42 -7.53
CA MET A 69 -8.69 -10.31 -8.60
C MET A 69 -9.50 -11.46 -8.05
N GLN A 70 -10.40 -11.98 -8.86
CA GLN A 70 -11.16 -13.19 -8.54
C GLN A 70 -10.24 -14.41 -8.69
N LYS A 71 -10.58 -15.49 -7.99
CA LYS A 71 -9.76 -16.72 -7.96
C LYS A 71 -9.46 -17.28 -9.33
N GLU A 72 -10.40 -17.12 -10.29
CA GLU A 72 -10.27 -17.65 -11.64
C GLU A 72 -9.22 -16.88 -12.46
N TYR A 73 -8.85 -15.68 -12.03
CA TYR A 73 -7.95 -14.81 -12.79
C TYR A 73 -6.92 -14.19 -11.86
N PRO A 74 -6.03 -15.01 -11.23
CA PRO A 74 -5.11 -14.48 -10.23
C PRO A 74 -4.09 -13.52 -10.85
N ALA A 75 -3.82 -12.44 -10.15
CA ALA A 75 -2.76 -11.51 -10.51
C ALA A 75 -1.41 -12.05 -10.05
N PRO A 76 -0.32 -11.70 -10.75
CA PRO A 76 1.02 -11.95 -10.23
C PRO A 76 1.19 -11.23 -8.89
N MET A 77 2.01 -11.80 -8.01
CA MET A 77 2.31 -11.14 -6.74
C MET A 77 3.10 -9.86 -7.00
N PRO A 78 2.81 -8.77 -6.27
CA PRO A 78 3.65 -7.59 -6.33
C PRO A 78 5.07 -7.92 -5.93
N ASN A 79 6.04 -7.13 -6.43
CA ASN A 79 7.43 -7.31 -6.07
C ASN A 79 8.15 -5.96 -6.06
N TRP A 80 9.42 -5.98 -5.74
CA TRP A 80 10.20 -4.74 -5.55
C TRP A 80 10.56 -4.02 -6.86
N SER A 81 10.13 -4.53 -8.02
CA SER A 81 10.33 -3.80 -9.26
C SER A 81 9.50 -2.51 -9.31
N SER A 82 8.48 -2.42 -8.48
CA SER A 82 7.70 -1.19 -8.26
C SER A 82 7.64 -0.92 -6.76
N SER A 83 7.74 0.34 -6.38
CA SER A 83 7.72 0.70 -4.97
C SER A 83 7.01 2.04 -4.76
N LEU A 84 6.58 2.27 -3.52
CA LEU A 84 5.97 3.52 -3.12
C LEU A 84 6.99 4.30 -2.28
N TYR A 85 7.36 5.46 -2.77
CA TYR A 85 8.33 6.33 -2.11
C TYR A 85 7.58 7.17 -1.07
N LEU A 86 7.95 7.05 0.19
CA LEU A 86 7.24 7.69 1.29
C LEU A 86 8.16 8.64 2.04
N GLU A 87 7.91 9.93 1.91
CA GLU A 87 8.70 10.95 2.61
C GLU A 87 8.19 11.10 4.04
N CYS A 88 9.08 10.95 5.00
CA CYS A 88 8.77 11.06 6.42
C CYS A 88 9.12 12.46 6.93
N ASP A 89 8.27 13.01 7.79
CA ASP A 89 8.44 14.38 8.29
C ASP A 89 9.43 14.47 9.45
N SER A 90 9.76 13.34 10.08
CA SER A 90 10.68 13.28 11.19
C SER A 90 11.34 11.91 11.29
N GLU A 91 12.41 11.81 12.05
CA GLU A 91 13.07 10.54 12.32
C GLU A 91 12.14 9.58 13.07
N THR A 92 11.38 10.11 14.03
CA THR A 92 10.41 9.30 14.78
C THR A 92 9.36 8.69 13.85
N GLU A 93 8.86 9.47 12.89
CA GLU A 93 7.90 8.99 11.91
C GLU A 93 8.53 7.88 11.05
N PHE A 94 9.76 8.09 10.59
CA PHE A 94 10.49 7.06 9.83
C PHE A 94 10.59 5.76 10.63
N ASP A 95 11.02 5.87 11.89
CA ASP A 95 11.23 4.67 12.72
C ASP A 95 9.92 3.91 12.95
N GLN A 96 8.82 4.62 13.14
CA GLN A 96 7.50 4.00 13.33
C GLN A 96 7.03 3.29 12.06
N ILE A 97 7.18 3.94 10.91
CA ILE A 97 6.81 3.37 9.62
C ILE A 97 7.66 2.14 9.31
N PHE A 98 8.97 2.26 9.53
CA PHE A 98 9.90 1.15 9.30
C PHE A 98 9.50 -0.07 10.15
N ALA A 99 9.24 0.14 11.42
CA ALA A 99 8.87 -0.95 12.32
C ALA A 99 7.57 -1.62 11.88
N ALA A 100 6.55 -0.82 11.54
CA ALA A 100 5.25 -1.34 11.15
C ALA A 100 5.29 -2.14 9.85
N LEU A 101 5.97 -1.61 8.82
CA LEU A 101 6.05 -2.27 7.52
C LEU A 101 6.93 -3.52 7.54
N SER A 102 7.87 -3.60 8.49
CA SER A 102 8.78 -4.74 8.58
C SER A 102 8.15 -5.99 9.20
N VAL A 103 7.02 -5.84 9.90
CA VAL A 103 6.37 -6.98 10.55
C VAL A 103 5.89 -7.97 9.50
N GLU A 104 6.39 -9.20 9.58
CA GLU A 104 6.12 -10.28 8.62
C GLU A 104 6.49 -9.91 7.18
N GLY A 105 7.29 -8.86 7.01
CA GLY A 105 7.82 -8.43 5.73
C GLY A 105 9.30 -8.74 5.59
N THR A 106 9.91 -8.18 4.55
CA THR A 106 11.33 -8.35 4.27
C THR A 106 12.00 -7.00 4.12
N VAL A 107 12.99 -6.72 4.97
CA VAL A 107 13.82 -5.54 4.83
C VAL A 107 14.91 -5.84 3.82
N MET A 108 14.86 -5.20 2.66
CA MET A 108 15.84 -5.46 1.61
C MET A 108 17.06 -4.56 1.72
N MET A 109 16.88 -3.39 2.34
CA MET A 109 17.97 -2.43 2.51
C MET A 109 17.59 -1.45 3.62
N GLY A 110 18.58 -1.06 4.42
CA GLY A 110 18.45 -0.02 5.43
C GLY A 110 17.97 -0.51 6.80
N PRO A 111 17.73 0.40 7.74
CA PRO A 111 17.86 1.85 7.59
C PRO A 111 19.31 2.28 7.40
N GLU A 112 19.55 3.17 6.47
CA GLU A 112 20.90 3.68 6.23
C GLU A 112 20.83 5.07 5.59
N ALA A 113 21.96 5.79 5.65
CA ALA A 113 22.08 7.10 5.02
C ALA A 113 22.54 6.91 3.58
N VAL A 114 21.99 7.72 2.67
CA VAL A 114 22.42 7.73 1.27
C VAL A 114 22.46 9.19 0.80
N GLY A 115 23.63 9.67 0.43
CA GLY A 115 23.78 11.06 0.01
C GLY A 115 23.32 12.03 1.09
N ASN A 116 22.39 12.92 0.74
CA ASN A 116 21.82 13.89 1.68
C ASN A 116 20.65 13.32 2.48
N ILE A 117 20.25 12.09 2.22
CA ILE A 117 19.18 11.43 2.92
C ILE A 117 19.75 10.83 4.20
N ARG A 118 19.18 11.20 5.36
CA ARG A 118 19.70 10.75 6.66
C ARG A 118 19.28 9.31 6.98
N LYS A 119 18.08 8.91 6.56
CA LYS A 119 17.62 7.53 6.71
C LYS A 119 16.76 7.15 5.52
N CYS A 120 17.00 5.99 4.98
CA CYS A 120 16.11 5.39 3.98
C CYS A 120 16.14 3.87 4.13
N ALA A 121 15.11 3.24 3.58
CA ALA A 121 15.01 1.79 3.59
C ALA A 121 14.17 1.31 2.41
N TRP A 122 14.34 0.05 2.04
CA TRP A 122 13.49 -0.66 1.11
C TRP A 122 12.88 -1.83 1.87
N ILE A 123 11.56 -1.88 1.93
CA ILE A 123 10.83 -2.90 2.68
C ILE A 123 9.74 -3.46 1.80
N THR A 124 9.70 -4.77 1.63
CA THR A 124 8.55 -5.43 1.05
C THR A 124 7.69 -5.92 2.21
N ASP A 125 6.47 -5.41 2.31
CA ASP A 125 5.60 -5.72 3.45
C ASP A 125 4.97 -7.10 3.32
N LYS A 126 4.14 -7.47 4.31
CA LYS A 126 3.52 -8.79 4.35
C LYS A 126 2.53 -9.05 3.21
N PHE A 127 2.14 -8.02 2.47
CA PHE A 127 1.25 -8.16 1.31
C PHE A 127 2.04 -8.21 0.00
N GLY A 128 3.37 -8.12 0.05
CA GLY A 128 4.22 -8.12 -1.13
C GLY A 128 4.44 -6.74 -1.73
N ILE A 129 3.91 -5.70 -1.12
CA ILE A 129 4.04 -4.32 -1.60
C ILE A 129 5.32 -3.74 -1.05
N THR A 130 6.09 -3.07 -1.93
CA THR A 130 7.39 -2.52 -1.57
C THR A 130 7.30 -1.02 -1.32
N TRP A 131 7.89 -0.59 -0.22
CA TRP A 131 7.90 0.80 0.23
C TRP A 131 9.33 1.29 0.38
N GLN A 132 9.54 2.56 0.06
CA GLN A 132 10.80 3.25 0.31
C GLN A 132 10.54 4.43 1.24
N PRO A 133 10.54 4.20 2.56
CA PRO A 133 10.44 5.33 3.49
C PRO A 133 11.78 6.09 3.52
N VAL A 134 11.69 7.42 3.55
CA VAL A 134 12.85 8.31 3.48
C VAL A 134 12.67 9.46 4.45
N TRP A 135 13.74 9.78 5.19
CA TRP A 135 13.83 10.95 6.03
C TRP A 135 15.08 11.75 5.65
N GLU A 136 14.87 12.99 5.20
CA GLU A 136 15.94 13.91 4.84
C GLU A 136 16.38 14.80 5.97
#